data_4f98b10f705e75a3f4df13c5fa8f8a9f
#
_entry.id   4f98b10f705e75a3f4df13c5fa8f8a9f
#
_cell.length_a   1.000
_cell.length_b   1.000
_cell.length_c   1.000
_cell.angle_alpha   90.00
_cell.angle_beta   90.00
_cell.angle_gamma   90.00
#
_symmetry.space_group_name_H-M   'P 1'
#
loop_
_entity.id
_entity.type
_entity.pdbx_description
1 polymer ?
#
loop_
_entity_poly.entity_id
_entity_poly.type
_entity_poly.pdbx_seq_one_letter_code
_entity_poly.pdbx_strand_id
1 'polypeptide(L)'
;MKSILITFLCHFFFLVAQSQIPTSDFKKDSQTLESLTQEGAIKGLTFANAIAKEANKKIAVAFLDASGIPILVTIADGVGPHNLEAARRKAFTALSTKTPTLVLSRNASANPDTQNLNTLPELLLLGGGVPIIVNNKVIGSVGIAGAGGPEQDDAIAQKIVTLFQ
;
A
#
# COMPACT_ATOMS: atom_id res chain seq x y z
N MET A 1 -80.08 11.58 41.08
CA MET A 1 -78.73 11.92 41.37
C MET A 1 -77.85 11.08 40.40
N LYS A 2 -77.33 11.69 39.32
CA LYS A 2 -76.51 11.00 38.31
C LYS A 2 -75.06 11.48 38.47
N SER A 3 -74.16 10.58 38.90
CA SER A 3 -72.76 10.86 39.00
C SER A 3 -72.12 10.76 37.61
N ILE A 4 -71.45 11.83 37.15
CA ILE A 4 -70.68 11.87 35.92
C ILE A 4 -69.25 11.57 36.31
N LEU A 5 -68.78 10.40 35.84
CA LEU A 5 -67.39 9.98 35.98
C LEU A 5 -66.58 10.56 34.79
N ILE A 6 -65.74 11.56 35.07
CA ILE A 6 -64.81 12.15 34.05
C ILE A 6 -63.52 11.35 34.04
N THR A 7 -63.33 10.58 32.98
CA THR A 7 -62.11 9.84 32.77
C THR A 7 -61.09 10.75 32.06
N PHE A 8 -60.05 11.16 32.78
CA PHE A 8 -58.93 11.92 32.23
C PHE A 8 -57.98 10.95 31.52
N LEU A 9 -57.97 10.95 30.19
CA LEU A 9 -57.10 10.17 29.38
C LEU A 9 -55.79 10.98 29.15
N CYS A 10 -54.76 10.69 29.95
CA CYS A 10 -53.42 11.30 29.79
C CYS A 10 -52.74 10.68 28.56
N HIS A 11 -52.72 11.40 27.45
CA HIS A 11 -51.90 11.05 26.29
C HIS A 11 -50.45 11.50 26.55
N PHE A 12 -49.60 10.55 26.89
CA PHE A 12 -48.17 10.76 27.00
C PHE A 12 -47.59 10.70 25.59
N PHE A 13 -47.38 11.84 24.93
CA PHE A 13 -46.64 11.92 23.68
C PHE A 13 -45.16 11.73 23.98
N PHE A 14 -44.63 10.54 23.68
CA PHE A 14 -43.21 10.32 23.62
C PHE A 14 -42.66 10.99 22.34
N LEU A 15 -42.09 12.18 22.46
CA LEU A 15 -41.30 12.79 21.41
C LEU A 15 -39.96 12.03 21.34
N VAL A 16 -39.90 11.02 20.47
CA VAL A 16 -38.63 10.46 20.05
C VAL A 16 -37.96 11.49 19.15
N ALA A 17 -37.03 12.27 19.69
CA ALA A 17 -36.15 13.09 18.89
C ALA A 17 -35.23 12.14 18.06
N GLN A 18 -35.66 11.81 16.85
CA GLN A 18 -34.79 11.18 15.86
C GLN A 18 -33.79 12.23 15.45
N SER A 19 -32.56 12.12 15.97
CA SER A 19 -31.42 12.82 15.41
C SER A 19 -31.21 12.30 13.98
N GLN A 20 -31.77 13.03 13.03
CA GLN A 20 -31.50 12.77 11.61
C GLN A 20 -30.03 13.16 11.38
N ILE A 21 -29.19 12.15 11.22
CA ILE A 21 -27.85 12.35 10.66
C ILE A 21 -28.06 12.88 9.23
N PRO A 22 -27.58 14.08 8.90
CA PRO A 22 -27.79 14.64 7.57
C PRO A 22 -27.11 13.74 6.53
N THR A 23 -27.90 13.05 5.73
CA THR A 23 -27.45 12.11 4.68
C THR A 23 -26.90 12.80 3.42
N SER A 24 -26.84 14.14 3.39
CA SER A 24 -26.64 14.90 2.17
C SER A 24 -25.20 15.10 1.73
N ASP A 25 -24.18 14.68 2.49
CA ASP A 25 -22.79 15.06 2.21
C ASP A 25 -21.76 13.92 2.13
N PHE A 26 -22.17 12.64 2.14
CA PHE A 26 -21.24 11.51 2.02
C PHE A 26 -20.42 11.49 0.72
N LYS A 27 -20.85 12.18 -0.33
CA LYS A 27 -20.04 12.37 -1.55
C LYS A 27 -18.80 13.22 -1.32
N LYS A 28 -18.79 14.13 -0.34
CA LYS A 28 -17.62 14.94 0.03
C LYS A 28 -16.65 14.17 0.92
N ASP A 29 -17.13 13.11 1.58
CA ASP A 29 -16.33 12.26 2.48
C ASP A 29 -15.71 11.07 1.76
N SER A 30 -15.82 11.02 0.43
CA SER A 30 -15.21 10.00 -0.43
C SER A 30 -14.08 10.58 -1.25
N GLN A 31 -13.06 9.77 -1.51
CA GLN A 31 -11.96 10.11 -2.42
C GLN A 31 -11.85 9.09 -3.55
N THR A 32 -11.45 9.56 -4.74
CA THR A 32 -11.07 8.66 -5.83
C THR A 32 -9.61 8.27 -5.64
N LEU A 33 -9.34 6.97 -5.62
CA LEU A 33 -7.99 6.44 -5.54
C LEU A 33 -7.52 6.05 -6.95
N GLU A 34 -6.49 6.74 -7.44
CA GLU A 34 -5.76 6.30 -8.63
C GLU A 34 -4.88 5.12 -8.24
N SER A 35 -4.91 4.03 -9.00
CA SER A 35 -4.23 2.81 -8.62
C SER A 35 -3.57 2.12 -9.81
N LEU A 36 -2.44 1.45 -9.55
CA LEU A 36 -1.76 0.61 -10.53
C LEU A 36 -2.70 -0.51 -10.97
N THR A 37 -2.78 -0.71 -12.28
CA THR A 37 -3.59 -1.78 -12.87
C THR A 37 -2.80 -3.08 -13.00
N GLN A 38 -3.50 -4.22 -13.13
CA GLN A 38 -2.88 -5.50 -13.43
C GLN A 38 -2.06 -5.45 -14.73
N GLU A 39 -2.57 -4.80 -15.77
CA GLU A 39 -1.85 -4.64 -17.03
C GLU A 39 -0.55 -3.86 -16.83
N GLY A 40 -0.57 -2.78 -16.05
CA GLY A 40 0.62 -2.01 -15.69
C GLY A 40 1.66 -2.87 -14.94
N ALA A 41 1.21 -3.68 -13.98
CA ALA A 41 2.08 -4.58 -13.23
C ALA A 41 2.70 -5.66 -14.13
N ILE A 42 1.96 -6.22 -15.09
CA ILE A 42 2.49 -7.20 -16.07
C ILE A 42 3.53 -6.56 -16.99
N LYS A 43 3.31 -5.34 -17.49
CA LYS A 43 4.31 -4.58 -18.25
C LYS A 43 5.56 -4.34 -17.41
N GLY A 44 5.38 -3.93 -16.15
CA GLY A 44 6.46 -3.75 -15.19
C GLY A 44 7.28 -5.02 -14.95
N LEU A 45 6.62 -6.18 -14.81
CA LEU A 45 7.28 -7.49 -14.67
C LEU A 45 8.11 -7.85 -15.91
N THR A 46 7.54 -7.64 -17.10
CA THR A 46 8.25 -7.90 -18.36
C THR A 46 9.54 -7.08 -18.44
N PHE A 47 9.45 -5.80 -18.08
CA PHE A 47 10.61 -4.90 -18.04
C PHE A 47 11.61 -5.27 -16.95
N ALA A 48 11.14 -5.64 -15.74
CA ALA A 48 11.98 -6.11 -14.66
C ALA A 48 12.83 -7.33 -15.07
N ASN A 49 12.20 -8.31 -15.74
CA ASN A 49 12.86 -9.50 -16.22
C ASN A 49 13.90 -9.19 -17.31
N ALA A 50 13.62 -8.22 -18.18
CA ALA A 50 14.59 -7.77 -19.19
C ALA A 50 15.83 -7.14 -18.55
N ILE A 51 15.65 -6.20 -17.60
CA ILE A 51 16.76 -5.57 -16.85
C ILE A 51 17.56 -6.61 -16.07
N ALA A 52 16.90 -7.54 -15.39
CA ALA A 52 17.57 -8.59 -14.64
C ALA A 52 18.41 -9.50 -15.55
N LYS A 53 17.87 -9.86 -16.73
CA LYS A 53 18.56 -10.67 -17.73
C LYS A 53 19.81 -9.95 -18.26
N GLU A 54 19.72 -8.66 -18.60
CA GLU A 54 20.85 -7.84 -19.04
C GLU A 54 21.96 -7.77 -17.97
N ALA A 55 21.56 -7.68 -16.69
CA ALA A 55 22.48 -7.68 -15.56
C ALA A 55 22.98 -9.09 -15.17
N ASN A 56 22.59 -10.14 -15.89
CA ASN A 56 22.83 -11.54 -15.54
C ASN A 56 22.39 -11.88 -14.11
N LYS A 57 21.19 -11.41 -13.72
CA LYS A 57 20.58 -11.60 -12.41
C LYS A 57 19.26 -12.36 -12.52
N LYS A 58 18.90 -13.02 -11.42
CA LYS A 58 17.60 -13.65 -11.20
C LYS A 58 16.96 -13.02 -9.98
N ILE A 59 15.70 -12.65 -10.07
CA ILE A 59 15.04 -11.82 -9.06
C ILE A 59 13.67 -12.37 -8.68
N ALA A 60 13.22 -11.99 -7.51
CA ALA A 60 11.82 -11.97 -7.12
C ALA A 60 11.28 -10.55 -7.32
N VAL A 61 10.05 -10.44 -7.78
CA VAL A 61 9.35 -9.17 -8.08
C VAL A 61 7.98 -9.18 -7.44
N ALA A 62 7.61 -8.07 -6.83
CA ALA A 62 6.26 -7.82 -6.34
C ALA A 62 5.76 -6.46 -6.82
N PHE A 63 4.51 -6.39 -7.27
CA PHE A 63 3.79 -5.15 -7.51
C PHE A 63 2.55 -5.10 -6.63
N LEU A 64 2.37 -3.99 -5.91
CA LEU A 64 1.20 -3.72 -5.08
C LEU A 64 0.43 -2.54 -5.67
N ASP A 65 -0.88 -2.56 -5.50
CA ASP A 65 -1.76 -1.44 -5.82
C ASP A 65 -1.67 -0.31 -4.78
N ALA A 66 -2.41 0.77 -4.98
CA ALA A 66 -2.42 1.91 -4.06
C ALA A 66 -2.99 1.59 -2.67
N SER A 67 -3.72 0.48 -2.52
CA SER A 67 -4.27 -0.01 -1.25
C SER A 67 -3.34 -1.00 -0.53
N GLY A 68 -2.20 -1.35 -1.14
CA GLY A 68 -1.26 -2.32 -0.60
C GLY A 68 -1.62 -3.78 -0.91
N ILE A 69 -2.60 -4.00 -1.80
CA ILE A 69 -2.98 -5.35 -2.24
C ILE A 69 -1.99 -5.81 -3.32
N PRO A 70 -1.38 -7.00 -3.17
CA PRO A 70 -0.52 -7.55 -4.20
C PRO A 70 -1.28 -7.82 -5.50
N ILE A 71 -0.86 -7.17 -6.59
CA ILE A 71 -1.37 -7.44 -7.95
C ILE A 71 -0.68 -8.68 -8.51
N LEU A 72 0.64 -8.77 -8.32
CA LEU A 72 1.44 -9.94 -8.63
C LEU A 72 2.65 -10.05 -7.70
N VAL A 73 3.03 -11.28 -7.41
CA VAL A 73 4.29 -11.63 -6.73
C VAL A 73 4.86 -12.84 -7.43
N THR A 74 6.10 -12.75 -7.86
CA THR A 74 6.75 -13.82 -8.65
C THR A 74 8.22 -13.97 -8.29
N ILE A 75 8.78 -15.14 -8.57
CA ILE A 75 10.17 -15.47 -8.31
C ILE A 75 10.74 -16.22 -9.51
N ALA A 76 11.94 -15.85 -9.94
CA ALA A 76 12.64 -16.56 -11.01
C ALA A 76 13.23 -17.89 -10.50
N ASP A 77 13.38 -18.85 -11.42
CA ASP A 77 13.93 -20.16 -11.10
C ASP A 77 15.30 -20.09 -10.45
N GLY A 78 15.44 -20.77 -9.30
CA GLY A 78 16.69 -20.85 -8.55
C GLY A 78 17.01 -19.67 -7.65
N VAL A 79 16.12 -18.69 -7.53
CA VAL A 79 16.21 -17.64 -6.50
C VAL A 79 15.77 -18.22 -5.15
N GLY A 80 16.50 -17.90 -4.09
CA GLY A 80 16.17 -18.40 -2.76
C GLY A 80 14.74 -18.00 -2.31
N PRO A 81 13.96 -18.92 -1.72
CA PRO A 81 12.51 -18.75 -1.50
C PRO A 81 12.14 -17.55 -0.62
N HIS A 82 13.02 -17.14 0.30
CA HIS A 82 12.79 -15.96 1.15
C HIS A 82 12.68 -14.66 0.34
N ASN A 83 13.24 -14.61 -0.88
CA ASN A 83 13.19 -13.42 -1.71
C ASN A 83 11.78 -13.09 -2.20
N LEU A 84 10.88 -14.09 -2.31
CA LEU A 84 9.48 -13.85 -2.68
C LEU A 84 8.80 -12.92 -1.66
N GLU A 85 8.90 -13.26 -0.38
CA GLU A 85 8.34 -12.47 0.71
C GLU A 85 9.12 -11.17 0.93
N ALA A 86 10.44 -11.19 0.74
CA ALA A 86 11.23 -9.97 0.82
C ALA A 86 10.80 -8.94 -0.24
N ALA A 87 10.57 -9.35 -1.49
CA ALA A 87 10.08 -8.47 -2.54
C ALA A 87 8.71 -7.87 -2.18
N ARG A 88 7.76 -8.69 -1.70
CA ARG A 88 6.44 -8.22 -1.26
C ARG A 88 6.54 -7.19 -0.13
N ARG A 89 7.32 -7.49 0.91
CA ARG A 89 7.47 -6.59 2.07
C ARG A 89 8.21 -5.30 1.72
N LYS A 90 9.20 -5.35 0.83
CA LYS A 90 9.88 -4.15 0.33
C LYS A 90 8.89 -3.26 -0.44
N ALA A 91 8.06 -3.83 -1.32
CA ALA A 91 7.01 -3.09 -2.01
C ALA A 91 6.02 -2.46 -1.02
N PHE A 92 5.53 -3.23 -0.03
CA PHE A 92 4.63 -2.73 1.01
C PHE A 92 5.25 -1.59 1.82
N THR A 93 6.51 -1.73 2.22
CA THR A 93 7.24 -0.70 2.96
C THR A 93 7.34 0.59 2.15
N ALA A 94 7.72 0.49 0.87
CA ALA A 94 7.83 1.66 -0.01
C ALA A 94 6.48 2.36 -0.23
N LEU A 95 5.40 1.58 -0.42
CA LEU A 95 4.03 2.12 -0.54
C LEU A 95 3.60 2.86 0.72
N SER A 96 3.70 2.18 1.86
CA SER A 96 3.22 2.67 3.16
C SER A 96 3.95 3.93 3.62
N THR A 97 5.27 3.98 3.40
CA THR A 97 6.11 5.12 3.81
C THR A 97 6.30 6.17 2.71
N LYS A 98 5.81 5.89 1.49
CA LYS A 98 5.98 6.72 0.29
C LYS A 98 7.46 7.06 0.00
N THR A 99 8.36 6.16 0.42
CA THR A 99 9.81 6.36 0.40
C THR A 99 10.50 5.12 -0.15
N PRO A 100 11.48 5.25 -1.05
CA PRO A 100 12.33 4.12 -1.45
C PRO A 100 12.97 3.46 -0.22
N THR A 101 12.89 2.14 -0.13
CA THR A 101 13.30 1.41 1.08
C THR A 101 14.80 1.51 1.38
N LEU A 102 15.63 1.74 0.36
CA LEU A 102 17.06 2.00 0.56
C LEU A 102 17.29 3.32 1.29
N VAL A 103 16.55 4.37 0.92
CA VAL A 103 16.60 5.69 1.59
C VAL A 103 16.06 5.56 3.02
N LEU A 104 14.93 4.89 3.18
CA LEU A 104 14.31 4.67 4.50
C LEU A 104 15.25 3.92 5.45
N SER A 105 15.90 2.86 4.97
CA SER A 105 16.87 2.06 5.74
C SER A 105 18.06 2.91 6.23
N ARG A 106 18.61 3.72 5.34
CA ARG A 106 19.74 4.61 5.68
C ARG A 106 19.34 5.68 6.69
N ASN A 107 18.15 6.28 6.51
CA ASN A 107 17.62 7.28 7.44
C ASN A 107 17.38 6.67 8.84
N ALA A 108 16.76 5.47 8.89
CA ALA A 108 16.51 4.78 10.15
C ALA A 108 17.82 4.37 10.87
N SER A 109 18.86 4.04 10.13
CA SER A 109 20.17 3.73 10.71
C SER A 109 20.90 4.97 11.25
N ALA A 110 20.63 6.14 10.68
CA ALA A 110 21.26 7.40 11.07
C ALA A 110 20.52 8.16 12.17
N ASN A 111 19.24 7.86 12.40
CA ASN A 111 18.39 8.58 13.34
C ASN A 111 17.79 7.62 14.41
N PRO A 112 18.18 7.77 15.70
CA PRO A 112 17.65 6.96 16.80
C PRO A 112 16.12 6.98 16.91
N ASP A 113 15.46 8.08 16.56
CA ASP A 113 14.01 8.24 16.67
C ASP A 113 13.23 7.35 15.68
N THR A 114 13.88 6.93 14.58
CA THR A 114 13.26 6.13 13.52
C THR A 114 13.83 4.71 13.41
N GLN A 115 14.85 4.36 14.18
CA GLN A 115 15.48 3.03 14.12
C GLN A 115 14.49 1.89 14.46
N ASN A 116 13.44 2.18 15.24
CA ASN A 116 12.43 1.21 15.65
C ASN A 116 11.40 0.88 14.55
N LEU A 117 11.43 1.56 13.38
CA LEU A 117 10.55 1.22 12.26
C LEU A 117 10.69 -0.25 11.81
N ASN A 118 11.86 -0.86 12.00
CA ASN A 118 12.11 -2.26 11.68
C ASN A 118 11.39 -3.25 12.60
N THR A 119 10.82 -2.80 13.71
CA THR A 119 10.05 -3.66 14.63
C THR A 119 8.59 -3.84 14.20
N LEU A 120 8.11 -3.03 13.24
CA LEU A 120 6.78 -3.20 12.66
C LEU A 120 6.76 -4.44 11.75
N PRO A 121 5.86 -5.43 11.99
CA PRO A 121 5.95 -6.75 11.38
C PRO A 121 5.99 -6.75 9.85
N GLU A 122 5.23 -5.86 9.20
CA GLU A 122 5.12 -5.80 7.75
C GLU A 122 6.24 -4.97 7.08
N LEU A 123 6.92 -4.11 7.83
CA LEU A 123 7.98 -3.30 7.26
C LEU A 123 9.28 -4.10 7.10
N LEU A 124 9.96 -3.89 5.98
CA LEU A 124 11.29 -4.41 5.70
C LEU A 124 12.18 -3.27 5.21
N LEU A 125 13.02 -2.74 6.10
CA LEU A 125 13.95 -1.66 5.82
C LEU A 125 15.19 -2.19 5.09
N LEU A 126 14.99 -2.67 3.88
CA LEU A 126 16.04 -3.23 3.03
C LEU A 126 15.83 -2.75 1.60
N GLY A 127 16.84 -2.19 0.95
CA GLY A 127 16.75 -1.61 -0.38
C GLY A 127 16.12 -2.54 -1.42
N GLY A 128 15.41 -1.95 -2.39
CA GLY A 128 14.72 -2.66 -3.47
C GLY A 128 13.21 -2.47 -3.51
N GLY A 129 12.61 -1.74 -2.57
CA GLY A 129 11.23 -1.29 -2.64
C GLY A 129 11.15 0.17 -3.09
N VAL A 130 10.33 0.48 -4.12
CA VAL A 130 10.19 1.84 -4.65
C VAL A 130 8.70 2.14 -4.91
N PRO A 131 8.18 3.30 -4.44
CA PRO A 131 6.82 3.71 -4.74
C PRO A 131 6.69 4.11 -6.22
N ILE A 132 5.58 3.76 -6.85
CA ILE A 132 5.22 4.18 -8.20
C ILE A 132 4.41 5.48 -8.08
N ILE A 133 4.97 6.56 -8.61
CA ILE A 133 4.39 7.91 -8.48
C ILE A 133 4.00 8.43 -9.87
N VAL A 134 2.73 8.80 -10.03
CA VAL A 134 2.19 9.42 -11.24
C VAL A 134 1.45 10.68 -10.82
N ASN A 135 1.70 11.81 -11.47
CA ASN A 135 1.07 13.09 -11.16
C ASN A 135 1.13 13.45 -9.64
N ASN A 136 2.28 13.24 -9.01
CA ASN A 136 2.52 13.44 -7.56
C ASN A 136 1.66 12.56 -6.63
N LYS A 137 1.04 11.50 -7.14
CA LYS A 137 0.28 10.53 -6.36
C LYS A 137 0.97 9.18 -6.38
N VAL A 138 1.05 8.51 -5.24
CA VAL A 138 1.48 7.12 -5.18
C VAL A 138 0.33 6.25 -5.63
N ILE A 139 0.49 5.58 -6.76
CA ILE A 139 -0.53 4.69 -7.36
C ILE A 139 -0.27 3.21 -7.09
N GLY A 140 0.85 2.89 -6.47
CA GLY A 140 1.28 1.53 -6.17
C GLY A 140 2.76 1.50 -5.82
N SER A 141 3.34 0.32 -5.82
CA SER A 141 4.77 0.13 -5.55
C SER A 141 5.33 -1.12 -6.22
N VAL A 142 6.65 -1.16 -6.36
CA VAL A 142 7.40 -2.32 -6.79
C VAL A 142 8.41 -2.72 -5.71
N GLY A 143 8.64 -4.03 -5.56
CA GLY A 143 9.68 -4.59 -4.73
C GLY A 143 10.50 -5.62 -5.48
N ILE A 144 11.82 -5.51 -5.37
CA ILE A 144 12.81 -6.40 -5.98
C ILE A 144 13.65 -7.04 -4.88
N ALA A 145 13.95 -8.33 -5.04
CA ALA A 145 14.86 -9.05 -4.16
C ALA A 145 15.63 -10.12 -4.95
N GLY A 146 16.87 -10.40 -4.53
CA GLY A 146 17.69 -11.46 -5.11
C GLY A 146 18.71 -11.02 -6.16
N ALA A 147 18.81 -9.73 -6.49
CA ALA A 147 19.77 -9.24 -7.48
C ALA A 147 21.25 -9.23 -6.97
N GLY A 148 21.45 -9.50 -5.68
CA GLY A 148 22.80 -9.58 -5.09
C GLY A 148 23.08 -8.60 -3.96
N GLY A 149 22.06 -7.86 -3.51
CA GLY A 149 22.14 -6.96 -2.36
C GLY A 149 21.20 -5.77 -2.48
N PRO A 150 21.04 -4.99 -1.39
CA PRO A 150 20.03 -3.93 -1.33
C PRO A 150 20.23 -2.83 -2.38
N GLU A 151 21.46 -2.48 -2.72
CA GLU A 151 21.76 -1.47 -3.75
C GLU A 151 21.41 -1.98 -5.16
N GLN A 152 21.69 -3.26 -5.45
CA GLN A 152 21.38 -3.87 -6.74
C GLN A 152 19.86 -4.05 -6.92
N ASP A 153 19.18 -4.48 -5.87
CA ASP A 153 17.73 -4.59 -5.84
C ASP A 153 17.07 -3.22 -6.07
N ASP A 154 17.56 -2.18 -5.38
CA ASP A 154 17.07 -0.80 -5.51
C ASP A 154 17.32 -0.24 -6.91
N ALA A 155 18.52 -0.46 -7.48
CA ALA A 155 18.86 0.02 -8.82
C ALA A 155 17.92 -0.56 -9.89
N ILE A 156 17.51 -1.83 -9.77
CA ILE A 156 16.52 -2.44 -10.67
C ILE A 156 15.14 -1.83 -10.42
N ALA A 157 14.71 -1.71 -9.17
CA ALA A 157 13.41 -1.13 -8.82
C ALA A 157 13.26 0.32 -9.31
N GLN A 158 14.31 1.15 -9.17
CA GLN A 158 14.33 2.52 -9.68
C GLN A 158 14.17 2.59 -11.20
N LYS A 159 14.82 1.69 -11.94
CA LYS A 159 14.64 1.62 -13.41
C LYS A 159 13.21 1.23 -13.77
N ILE A 160 12.57 0.32 -13.03
CA ILE A 160 11.20 -0.13 -13.32
C ILE A 160 10.21 1.02 -13.19
N VAL A 161 10.32 1.85 -12.16
CA VAL A 161 9.36 2.94 -11.93
C VAL A 161 9.41 4.02 -13.01
N THR A 162 10.50 4.15 -13.76
CA THR A 162 10.56 5.09 -14.90
C THR A 162 9.58 4.75 -16.02
N LEU A 163 9.08 3.51 -16.08
CA LEU A 163 8.03 3.10 -17.04
C LEU A 163 6.70 3.81 -16.82
N PHE A 164 6.47 4.35 -15.63
CA PHE A 164 5.20 4.94 -15.20
C PHE A 164 5.22 6.48 -15.13
N GLN A 165 6.36 7.07 -15.50
CA GLN A 165 6.57 8.54 -15.47
C GLN A 165 6.32 9.19 -16.83
#